data_8175148fe303c182e572d6356d0752b0
#
_entry.id   8175148fe303c182e572d6356d0752b0
#
_cell.length_a   1.000
_cell.length_b   1.000
_cell.length_c   1.000
_cell.angle_alpha   90.00
_cell.angle_beta   90.00
_cell.angle_gamma   90.00
#
_symmetry.space_group_name_H-M   'P 1'
#
loop_
_entity.id
_entity.type
_entity.pdbx_description
1 polymer ?
#
loop_
_entity_poly.entity_id
_entity_poly.type
_entity_poly.pdbx_seq_one_letter_code
_entity_poly.pdbx_strand_id
1 'polypeptide(L)'
;MTKTRVLVAENHPSIRENLRYLINAERDLECIGVANNSRQCIDMCRELLPEVLVVDEIFPGADGLAITAIVRSRLPQIRVVMYTFNPEICEVAREMGAVGCVAKDMPYDVLLGALRRAGPAPSLRPH
;
A
#
# COMPACT_ATOMS: atom_id res chain seq x y z
N MET A 1 15.77 -11.42 10.42
CA MET A 1 15.26 -11.00 9.10
C MET A 1 14.47 -9.70 9.24
N THR A 2 14.78 -8.74 8.39
CA THR A 2 14.07 -7.45 8.39
C THR A 2 12.76 -7.59 7.62
N LYS A 3 11.67 -7.12 8.21
CA LYS A 3 10.36 -7.17 7.59
C LYS A 3 10.12 -5.94 6.72
N THR A 4 9.44 -6.12 5.59
CA THR A 4 8.97 -5.01 4.78
C THR A 4 7.87 -4.27 5.54
N ARG A 5 8.03 -2.97 5.71
CA ARG A 5 7.12 -2.11 6.48
C ARG A 5 6.02 -1.59 5.56
N VAL A 6 4.78 -1.96 5.87
CA VAL A 6 3.62 -1.68 5.03
C VAL A 6 2.63 -0.78 5.78
N LEU A 7 2.23 0.33 5.16
CA LEU A 7 1.13 1.16 5.63
C LEU A 7 -0.11 0.81 4.81
N VAL A 8 -1.24 0.62 5.47
CA VAL A 8 -2.51 0.30 4.83
C VAL A 8 -3.45 1.50 4.92
N ALA A 9 -3.88 2.00 3.77
CA ALA A 9 -4.88 3.07 3.65
C ALA A 9 -6.12 2.49 2.98
N GLU A 10 -7.10 2.11 3.79
CA GLU A 10 -8.28 1.38 3.34
C GLU A 10 -9.54 1.96 3.97
N ASN A 11 -10.52 2.29 3.12
CA ASN A 11 -11.76 2.91 3.55
C ASN A 11 -12.74 1.93 4.22
N HIS A 12 -12.72 0.66 3.81
CA HIS A 12 -13.65 -0.34 4.34
C HIS A 12 -13.10 -0.95 5.64
N PRO A 13 -13.77 -0.77 6.80
CA PRO A 13 -13.23 -1.23 8.08
C PRO A 13 -12.89 -2.73 8.11
N SER A 14 -13.75 -3.56 7.54
CA SER A 14 -13.53 -5.01 7.55
C SER A 14 -12.32 -5.40 6.70
N ILE A 15 -12.15 -4.79 5.53
CA ILE A 15 -11.00 -5.05 4.67
C ILE A 15 -9.73 -4.57 5.36
N ARG A 16 -9.77 -3.37 5.95
CA ARG A 16 -8.63 -2.77 6.65
C ARG A 16 -8.12 -3.68 7.77
N GLU A 17 -9.02 -4.18 8.63
CA GLU A 17 -8.64 -5.06 9.73
C GLU A 17 -8.14 -6.42 9.24
N ASN A 18 -8.76 -6.96 8.19
CA ASN A 18 -8.30 -8.21 7.60
C ASN A 18 -6.90 -8.06 6.99
N LEU A 19 -6.64 -6.96 6.30
CA LEU A 19 -5.32 -6.73 5.72
C LEU A 19 -4.25 -6.61 6.80
N ARG A 20 -4.54 -5.89 7.88
CA ARG A 20 -3.61 -5.77 9.00
C ARG A 20 -3.26 -7.15 9.56
N TYR A 21 -4.27 -7.97 9.81
CA TYR A 21 -4.07 -9.32 10.33
C TYR A 21 -3.26 -10.19 9.37
N LEU A 22 -3.64 -10.20 8.09
CA LEU A 22 -3.00 -11.05 7.08
C LEU A 22 -1.55 -10.65 6.82
N ILE A 23 -1.27 -9.35 6.75
CA ILE A 23 0.09 -8.85 6.55
C ILE A 23 0.95 -9.23 7.77
N ASN A 24 0.45 -9.02 8.97
CA ASN A 24 1.21 -9.31 10.19
C ASN A 24 1.42 -10.82 10.42
N ALA A 25 0.62 -11.66 9.79
CA ALA A 25 0.81 -13.12 9.87
C ALA A 25 2.00 -13.60 9.03
N GLU A 26 2.49 -12.79 8.09
CA GLU A 26 3.63 -13.14 7.24
C GLU A 26 4.94 -12.82 7.95
N ARG A 27 5.95 -13.69 7.73
CA ARG A 27 7.26 -13.52 8.40
C ARG A 27 8.04 -12.32 7.87
N ASP A 28 7.82 -11.96 6.61
CA ASP A 28 8.61 -10.96 5.89
C ASP A 28 7.90 -9.63 5.72
N LEU A 29 6.68 -9.50 6.25
CA LEU A 29 5.88 -8.29 6.13
C LEU A 29 5.41 -7.81 7.50
N GLU A 30 5.23 -6.51 7.64
CA GLU A 30 4.72 -5.91 8.86
C GLU A 30 3.81 -4.74 8.51
N CYS A 31 2.58 -4.75 9.04
CA CYS A 31 1.69 -3.60 8.92
C CYS A 31 2.01 -2.63 10.05
N ILE A 32 2.58 -1.48 9.70
CA ILE A 32 3.04 -0.49 10.70
C ILE A 32 1.97 0.54 11.04
N GLY A 33 0.85 0.53 10.35
CA GLY A 33 -0.25 1.42 10.64
C GLY A 33 -1.38 1.26 9.65
N VAL A 34 -2.52 1.81 10.00
CA VAL A 34 -3.70 1.85 9.15
C VAL A 34 -4.26 3.27 9.12
N ALA A 35 -4.69 3.72 7.94
CA ALA A 35 -5.29 5.04 7.75
C ALA A 35 -6.68 4.89 7.15
N ASN A 36 -7.61 5.75 7.56
CA ASN A 36 -8.98 5.72 7.08
C ASN A 36 -9.42 6.99 6.34
N ASN A 37 -8.50 7.93 6.15
CA ASN A 37 -8.74 9.12 5.32
C ASN A 37 -7.43 9.60 4.73
N SER A 38 -7.52 10.46 3.70
CA SER A 38 -6.34 10.89 2.94
C SER A 38 -5.35 11.69 3.79
N ARG A 39 -5.83 12.57 4.67
CA ARG A 39 -4.96 13.37 5.52
C ARG A 39 -4.16 12.49 6.46
N GLN A 40 -4.82 11.54 7.12
CA GLN A 40 -4.17 10.59 8.01
C GLN A 40 -3.12 9.77 7.24
N CYS A 41 -3.47 9.32 6.02
CA CYS A 41 -2.57 8.56 5.18
C CYS A 41 -1.28 9.34 4.87
N ILE A 42 -1.43 10.57 4.41
CA ILE A 42 -0.27 11.41 4.06
C ILE A 42 0.58 11.72 5.30
N ASP A 43 -0.06 12.06 6.41
CA ASP A 43 0.66 12.34 7.66
C ASP A 43 1.46 11.11 8.13
N MET A 44 0.84 9.93 8.08
CA MET A 44 1.50 8.69 8.48
C MET A 44 2.65 8.33 7.52
N CYS A 45 2.49 8.59 6.23
CA CYS A 45 3.58 8.39 5.27
C CYS A 45 4.80 9.24 5.62
N ARG A 46 4.58 10.49 6.03
CA ARG A 46 5.68 11.40 6.41
C ARG A 46 6.33 10.98 7.72
N GLU A 47 5.52 10.57 8.69
CA GLU A 47 6.02 10.24 10.03
C GLU A 47 6.69 8.87 10.07
N LEU A 48 6.07 7.87 9.45
CA LEU A 48 6.50 6.49 9.55
C LEU A 48 7.42 6.05 8.43
N LEU A 49 7.39 6.73 7.29
CA LEU A 49 8.18 6.39 6.10
C LEU A 49 8.10 4.90 5.76
N PRO A 50 6.90 4.39 5.46
CA PRO A 50 6.77 2.98 5.10
C PRO A 50 7.54 2.68 3.82
N GLU A 51 7.92 1.42 3.64
CA GLU A 51 8.53 0.99 2.39
C GLU A 51 7.47 0.81 1.30
N VAL A 52 6.27 0.35 1.70
CA VAL A 52 5.15 0.13 0.79
C VAL A 52 3.88 0.74 1.38
N LEU A 53 3.11 1.41 0.52
CA LEU A 53 1.77 1.91 0.85
C LEU A 53 0.76 1.13 0.03
N VAL A 54 -0.18 0.46 0.69
CA VAL A 54 -1.37 -0.10 0.04
C VAL A 54 -2.48 0.93 0.14
N VAL A 55 -3.04 1.34 -0.97
CA VAL A 55 -4.07 2.40 -0.98
C VAL A 55 -5.31 1.98 -1.74
N ASP A 56 -6.48 2.19 -1.12
CA ASP A 56 -7.78 2.03 -1.72
C ASP A 56 -8.04 3.12 -2.75
N GLU A 57 -8.72 2.79 -3.83
CA GLU A 57 -9.13 3.76 -4.85
C GLU A 57 -10.09 4.80 -4.28
N ILE A 58 -11.09 4.36 -3.52
CA ILE A 58 -12.13 5.23 -2.96
C ILE A 58 -11.78 5.54 -1.52
N PHE A 59 -11.52 6.82 -1.24
CA PHE A 59 -10.97 7.21 0.05
C PHE A 59 -11.49 8.59 0.44
N PRO A 60 -11.90 8.82 1.71
CA PRO A 60 -12.38 10.14 2.12
C PRO A 60 -11.27 11.20 2.01
N GLY A 61 -11.63 12.34 1.46
CA GLY A 61 -10.70 13.41 1.16
C GLY A 61 -10.21 13.29 -0.28
N ALA A 62 -8.92 13.10 -0.48
CA ALA A 62 -8.36 12.80 -1.81
C ALA A 62 -8.46 11.30 -2.08
N ASP A 63 -8.82 10.92 -3.30
CA ASP A 63 -8.92 9.50 -3.67
C ASP A 63 -7.54 8.85 -3.79
N GLY A 64 -7.53 7.52 -3.99
CA GLY A 64 -6.29 6.74 -4.03
C GLY A 64 -5.36 7.16 -5.16
N LEU A 65 -5.89 7.59 -6.32
CA LEU A 65 -5.05 8.07 -7.42
C LEU A 65 -4.36 9.37 -7.05
N ALA A 66 -5.08 10.30 -6.42
CA ALA A 66 -4.52 11.56 -5.96
C ALA A 66 -3.44 11.33 -4.89
N ILE A 67 -3.71 10.43 -3.94
CA ILE A 67 -2.73 10.06 -2.92
C ILE A 67 -1.47 9.49 -3.58
N THR A 68 -1.63 8.61 -4.55
CA THR A 68 -0.50 8.02 -5.30
C THR A 68 0.36 9.10 -5.95
N ALA A 69 -0.26 10.07 -6.60
CA ALA A 69 0.46 11.17 -7.24
C ALA A 69 1.21 12.03 -6.23
N ILE A 70 0.59 12.32 -5.08
CA ILE A 70 1.22 13.12 -4.01
C ILE A 70 2.44 12.38 -3.45
N VAL A 71 2.29 11.10 -3.15
CA VAL A 71 3.38 10.29 -2.58
C VAL A 71 4.53 10.19 -3.58
N ARG A 72 4.24 9.92 -4.84
CA ARG A 72 5.29 9.87 -5.87
C ARG A 72 6.06 11.17 -5.95
N SER A 73 5.37 12.31 -5.88
CA SER A 73 5.99 13.63 -6.01
C SER A 73 6.82 14.00 -4.77
N ARG A 74 6.31 13.73 -3.57
CA ARG A 74 6.90 14.24 -2.33
C ARG A 74 7.69 13.22 -1.54
N LEU A 75 7.35 11.95 -1.67
CA LEU A 75 7.96 10.85 -0.91
C LEU A 75 8.25 9.68 -1.86
N PRO A 76 9.10 9.90 -2.89
CA PRO A 76 9.27 8.91 -3.97
C PRO A 76 9.89 7.60 -3.52
N GLN A 77 10.49 7.54 -2.35
CA GLN A 77 11.02 6.30 -1.81
C GLN A 77 9.92 5.34 -1.34
N ILE A 78 8.69 5.83 -1.11
CA ILE A 78 7.56 4.98 -0.74
C ILE A 78 6.98 4.38 -2.02
N ARG A 79 6.84 3.06 -2.06
CA ARG A 79 6.30 2.33 -3.21
C ARG A 79 4.82 2.10 -3.00
N VAL A 80 3.99 2.53 -3.95
CA VAL A 80 2.54 2.49 -3.82
C VAL A 80 1.97 1.29 -4.57
N VAL A 81 1.14 0.50 -3.89
CA VAL A 81 0.33 -0.57 -4.47
C VAL A 81 -1.13 -0.18 -4.34
N MET A 82 -1.81 -0.02 -5.47
CA MET A 82 -3.24 0.26 -5.50
C MET A 82 -4.02 -1.03 -5.26
N TYR A 83 -5.07 -0.97 -4.45
CA TYR A 83 -5.92 -2.11 -4.13
C TYR A 83 -7.37 -1.71 -4.39
N THR A 84 -8.01 -2.28 -5.41
CA THR A 84 -9.26 -1.74 -5.96
C THR A 84 -10.24 -2.82 -6.39
N PHE A 85 -11.55 -2.55 -6.26
CA PHE A 85 -12.58 -3.35 -6.90
C PHE A 85 -12.70 -3.08 -8.41
N ASN A 86 -12.06 -2.01 -8.90
CA ASN A 86 -12.16 -1.61 -10.30
C ASN A 86 -10.80 -1.71 -10.99
N PRO A 87 -10.44 -2.89 -11.54
CA PRO A 87 -9.13 -3.06 -12.17
C PRO A 87 -8.90 -2.20 -13.42
N GLU A 88 -9.95 -1.58 -13.94
CA GLU A 88 -9.81 -0.67 -15.08
C GLU A 88 -8.95 0.55 -14.76
N ILE A 89 -8.83 0.93 -13.48
CA ILE A 89 -7.99 2.06 -13.09
C ILE A 89 -6.51 1.74 -13.03
N CYS A 90 -6.12 0.48 -13.18
CA CYS A 90 -4.74 0.06 -12.94
C CYS A 90 -3.75 0.73 -13.91
N GLU A 91 -4.13 0.94 -15.16
CA GLU A 91 -3.27 1.62 -16.11
C GLU A 91 -3.00 3.06 -15.66
N VAL A 92 -4.07 3.79 -15.30
CA VAL A 92 -3.94 5.16 -14.79
C VAL A 92 -3.16 5.19 -13.49
N ALA A 93 -3.40 4.22 -12.59
CA ALA A 93 -2.68 4.14 -11.33
C ALA A 93 -1.16 4.02 -11.56
N ARG A 94 -0.74 3.21 -12.52
CA ARG A 94 0.67 3.06 -12.86
C ARG A 94 1.25 4.34 -13.45
N GLU A 95 0.49 5.04 -14.30
CA GLU A 95 0.90 6.34 -14.83
C GLU A 95 1.07 7.37 -13.72
N MET A 96 0.24 7.30 -12.69
CA MET A 96 0.33 8.18 -11.52
C MET A 96 1.48 7.81 -10.59
N GLY A 97 2.07 6.64 -10.75
CA GLY A 97 3.25 6.25 -9.99
C GLY A 97 3.11 4.98 -9.15
N ALA A 98 1.96 4.30 -9.19
CA ALA A 98 1.82 3.03 -8.49
C ALA A 98 2.73 1.98 -9.13
N VAL A 99 3.43 1.22 -8.28
CA VAL A 99 4.31 0.14 -8.76
C VAL A 99 3.57 -1.19 -8.87
N GLY A 100 2.36 -1.27 -8.30
CA GLY A 100 1.48 -2.42 -8.39
C GLY A 100 0.03 -2.00 -8.31
N CYS A 101 -0.85 -2.85 -8.84
CA CYS A 101 -2.28 -2.63 -8.80
C CYS A 101 -2.96 -3.99 -8.73
N VAL A 102 -3.75 -4.22 -7.69
CA VAL A 102 -4.35 -5.52 -7.41
C VAL A 102 -5.86 -5.37 -7.24
N ALA A 103 -6.62 -6.26 -7.86
CA ALA A 103 -8.06 -6.27 -7.73
C ALA A 103 -8.46 -6.93 -6.39
N LYS A 104 -9.45 -6.33 -5.71
CA LYS A 104 -9.89 -6.79 -4.39
C LYS A 104 -10.63 -8.13 -4.41
N ASP A 105 -11.08 -8.58 -5.58
CA ASP A 105 -11.73 -9.89 -5.74
C ASP A 105 -10.75 -11.03 -5.99
N MET A 106 -9.45 -10.74 -6.05
CA MET A 106 -8.41 -11.75 -6.18
C MET A 106 -8.06 -12.34 -4.81
N PRO A 107 -7.53 -13.58 -4.76
CA PRO A 107 -7.04 -14.14 -3.50
C PRO A 107 -5.97 -13.24 -2.88
N TYR A 108 -5.89 -13.25 -1.55
CA TYR A 108 -4.93 -12.39 -0.82
C TYR A 108 -3.47 -12.67 -1.20
N ASP A 109 -3.17 -13.88 -1.66
CA ASP A 109 -1.81 -14.22 -2.11
C ASP A 109 -1.33 -13.30 -3.24
N VAL A 110 -2.26 -12.83 -4.08
CA VAL A 110 -1.92 -11.91 -5.17
C VAL A 110 -1.46 -10.57 -4.60
N LEU A 111 -2.18 -10.06 -3.59
CA LEU A 111 -1.78 -8.83 -2.92
C LEU A 111 -0.46 -9.00 -2.18
N LEU A 112 -0.31 -10.07 -1.40
CA LEU A 112 0.94 -10.32 -0.66
C LEU A 112 2.14 -10.40 -1.61
N GLY A 113 1.96 -11.05 -2.76
CA GLY A 113 2.99 -11.09 -3.81
C GLY A 113 3.35 -9.71 -4.34
N ALA A 114 2.34 -8.86 -4.55
CA ALA A 114 2.58 -7.49 -5.02
C ALA A 114 3.33 -6.67 -3.97
N LEU A 115 3.01 -6.84 -2.68
CA LEU A 115 3.72 -6.15 -1.59
C LEU A 115 5.19 -6.58 -1.54
N ARG A 116 5.47 -7.86 -1.73
CA ARG A 116 6.84 -8.36 -1.76
C ARG A 116 7.64 -7.80 -2.92
N ARG A 117 7.04 -7.74 -4.11
CA ARG A 117 7.69 -7.15 -5.28
C ARG A 117 7.91 -5.65 -5.14
N ALA A 118 7.01 -4.96 -4.46
CA ALA A 118 7.13 -3.53 -4.23
C ALA A 118 8.18 -3.19 -3.18
N GLY A 119 8.41 -4.09 -2.22
CA GLY A 119 9.39 -3.88 -1.16
C GLY A 119 10.82 -3.93 -1.68
N PRO A 120 11.80 -3.64 -0.80
CA PRO A 120 13.21 -3.73 -1.18
C PRO A 120 13.60 -5.15 -1.56
N ALA A 121 14.55 -5.28 -2.49
CA ALA A 121 15.06 -6.58 -2.86
C ALA A 121 15.69 -7.26 -1.64
N PRO A 122 15.44 -8.59 -1.42
CA PRO A 122 15.98 -9.28 -0.25
C PRO A 122 17.49 -9.18 -0.09
N SER A 123 18.23 -9.15 -1.22
CA SER A 123 19.69 -9.03 -1.21
C SER A 123 20.20 -7.70 -0.69
N LEU A 124 19.35 -6.68 -0.58
CA LEU A 124 19.70 -5.35 -0.09
C LEU A 124 19.40 -5.16 1.39
N ARG A 125 18.82 -6.16 2.04
CA ARG A 125 18.42 -6.06 3.43
C ARG A 125 19.56 -6.52 4.35
N PRO A 126 19.83 -5.81 5.45
CA PRO A 126 20.74 -6.30 6.46
C PRO A 126 20.16 -7.55 7.13
N HIS A 127 21.01 -8.45 7.50
CA HIS A 127 20.62 -9.68 8.20
C HIS A 127 20.71 -9.51 9.70
#